data_57c2d46c9d03c061e0bcb85610a79f91
#
_entry.id   57c2d46c9d03c061e0bcb85610a79f91
#
_cell.length_a   1.000
_cell.length_b   1.000
_cell.length_c   1.000
_cell.angle_alpha   90.00
_cell.angle_beta   90.00
_cell.angle_gamma   90.00
#
_symmetry.space_group_name_H-M   'P 1'
#
loop_
_entity.id
_entity.type
_entity.pdbx_description
1 polymer ?
#
loop_
_entity_poly.entity_id
_entity_poly.type
_entity_poly.pdbx_seq_one_letter_code
_entity_poly.pdbx_strand_id
1 'polypeptide(L)'
;MSFFRKVFALCLALTLSIAPADAALAPESIPAVFDELLKIPTLSNPAMIVIDGSTGQIIYEKNIFSQRKPASVMKVLAGAVTLEYLDPQSLFNTNISISAEAKTVVIQGSLDPWISLDHNVARKMHRASLPYMGFNTLSAVKKANGGSLKNYKVVYSNLYSQDVANLKAFWAKRGFKPTFKAVSSEVAYAAQGDLVASENSPTVAEILDWMMLWSDNVLADRLAALASRAAGYSLNIKGVETIFRTLLAQFEIDDSKLVVADASGLSKKNRITAKLMGELLYKLRKEEKYALLYNSLPVGGVSGTLQNRFITTAPSAVGLVRAKTGTLNGTATLAGYVQSTDREYVFVTLADDIAKGNAALNKARAAIDRVLGRIAAPNIPAEIIPAA
;
A
#
# COMPACT_ATOMS: atom_id res chain seq x y z
N MET A 1 -23.88 58.80 -57.02
CA MET A 1 -23.98 59.20 -55.62
C MET A 1 -23.69 57.99 -54.77
N SER A 2 -22.48 57.87 -54.26
CA SER A 2 -21.91 56.70 -53.61
C SER A 2 -21.85 56.97 -52.11
N PHE A 3 -22.47 56.04 -51.33
CA PHE A 3 -22.42 56.07 -49.87
C PHE A 3 -21.42 55.00 -49.39
N PHE A 4 -20.22 55.43 -49.00
CA PHE A 4 -19.22 54.59 -48.35
C PHE A 4 -19.60 54.39 -46.89
N ARG A 5 -19.99 53.18 -46.49
CA ARG A 5 -20.07 52.77 -45.09
C ARG A 5 -18.71 52.23 -44.64
N LYS A 6 -18.05 52.97 -43.80
CA LYS A 6 -16.87 52.48 -43.04
C LYS A 6 -17.33 51.57 -41.94
N VAL A 7 -17.04 50.30 -42.06
CA VAL A 7 -17.17 49.34 -40.95
C VAL A 7 -15.87 49.40 -40.13
N PHE A 8 -15.94 49.92 -38.92
CA PHE A 8 -14.86 49.86 -37.95
C PHE A 8 -14.87 48.48 -37.31
N ALA A 9 -13.94 47.61 -37.68
CA ALA A 9 -13.72 46.35 -36.98
C ALA A 9 -12.98 46.60 -35.67
N LEU A 10 -13.69 46.50 -34.55
CA LEU A 10 -13.12 46.57 -33.21
C LEU A 10 -12.52 45.20 -32.90
N CYS A 11 -11.22 44.99 -33.12
CA CYS A 11 -10.49 43.82 -32.62
C CYS A 11 -10.37 43.96 -31.10
N LEU A 12 -11.26 43.29 -30.38
CA LEU A 12 -11.14 43.08 -28.94
C LEU A 12 -10.05 42.00 -28.73
N ALA A 13 -8.82 42.44 -28.51
CA ALA A 13 -7.76 41.56 -28.04
C ALA A 13 -8.10 41.13 -26.61
N LEU A 14 -8.68 39.92 -26.48
CA LEU A 14 -8.71 39.24 -25.19
C LEU A 14 -7.27 38.88 -24.84
N THR A 15 -6.60 39.74 -24.07
CA THR A 15 -5.44 39.36 -23.30
C THR A 15 -5.93 38.38 -22.22
N LEU A 16 -5.87 37.08 -22.50
CA LEU A 16 -5.87 36.09 -21.43
C LEU A 16 -4.65 36.43 -20.57
N SER A 17 -4.86 37.13 -19.47
CA SER A 17 -3.92 37.19 -18.37
C SER A 17 -3.83 35.74 -17.83
N ILE A 18 -2.85 34.99 -18.34
CA ILE A 18 -2.38 33.78 -17.68
C ILE A 18 -1.86 34.30 -16.34
N ALA A 19 -2.67 34.14 -15.28
CA ALA A 19 -2.16 34.32 -13.93
C ALA A 19 -0.90 33.47 -13.84
N PRO A 20 0.23 33.99 -13.34
CA PRO A 20 1.42 33.18 -13.17
C PRO A 20 1.00 31.98 -12.34
N ALA A 21 1.21 30.75 -12.87
CA ALA A 21 1.11 29.56 -12.07
C ALA A 21 1.92 29.86 -10.82
N ASP A 22 1.31 29.73 -9.63
CA ASP A 22 1.99 29.95 -8.35
C ASP A 22 3.33 29.22 -8.42
N ALA A 23 4.41 29.94 -8.59
CA ALA A 23 5.73 29.32 -8.71
C ALA A 23 6.02 28.57 -7.41
N ALA A 24 6.48 27.34 -7.53
CA ALA A 24 6.88 26.57 -6.36
C ALA A 24 7.90 27.37 -5.54
N LEU A 25 7.85 27.21 -4.22
CA LEU A 25 8.82 27.85 -3.32
C LEU A 25 10.24 27.43 -3.70
N ALA A 26 11.14 28.41 -3.79
CA ALA A 26 12.55 28.13 -3.87
C ALA A 26 13.01 27.37 -2.59
N PRO A 27 13.94 26.40 -2.71
CA PRO A 27 14.33 25.53 -1.59
C PRO A 27 14.69 26.29 -0.33
N GLU A 28 15.39 27.40 -0.45
CA GLU A 28 15.82 28.27 0.66
C GLU A 28 14.65 28.96 1.39
N SER A 29 13.51 29.12 0.74
CA SER A 29 12.30 29.72 1.31
C SER A 29 11.40 28.70 2.04
N ILE A 30 11.58 27.40 1.78
CA ILE A 30 10.75 26.32 2.32
C ILE A 30 10.75 26.35 3.86
N PRO A 31 11.90 26.46 4.56
CA PRO A 31 11.92 26.40 6.03
C PRO A 31 11.04 27.47 6.67
N ALA A 32 11.18 28.71 6.25
CA ALA A 32 10.42 29.83 6.85
C ALA A 32 8.91 29.68 6.63
N VAL A 33 8.49 29.27 5.42
CA VAL A 33 7.07 29.07 5.09
C VAL A 33 6.49 27.87 5.85
N PHE A 34 7.24 26.78 5.96
CA PHE A 34 6.78 25.58 6.64
C PHE A 34 6.70 25.79 8.16
N ASP A 35 7.63 26.53 8.75
CA ASP A 35 7.56 26.89 10.17
C ASP A 35 6.27 27.65 10.49
N GLU A 36 5.85 28.59 9.65
CA GLU A 36 4.58 29.30 9.82
C GLU A 36 3.37 28.37 9.65
N LEU A 37 3.35 27.56 8.59
CA LEU A 37 2.24 26.66 8.30
C LEU A 37 2.08 25.55 9.34
N LEU A 38 3.17 25.10 9.96
CA LEU A 38 3.16 24.03 10.97
C LEU A 38 2.92 24.52 12.40
N LYS A 39 2.80 25.84 12.64
CA LYS A 39 2.33 26.42 13.92
C LYS A 39 0.84 26.17 14.16
N ILE A 40 0.11 25.65 13.18
CA ILE A 40 -1.34 25.40 13.27
C ILE A 40 -1.62 24.38 14.40
N PRO A 41 -2.45 24.74 15.41
CA PRO A 41 -2.78 23.85 16.54
C PRO A 41 -3.35 22.49 16.10
N THR A 42 -3.97 22.44 14.93
CA THR A 42 -4.60 21.24 14.33
C THR A 42 -3.62 20.07 14.13
N LEU A 43 -2.32 20.32 13.95
CA LEU A 43 -1.31 19.29 13.75
C LEU A 43 -0.63 18.83 15.06
N SER A 44 -0.82 19.60 16.16
CA SER A 44 -0.33 19.23 17.50
C SER A 44 1.16 18.84 17.51
N ASN A 45 2.03 19.77 17.12
CA ASN A 45 3.50 19.57 17.10
C ASN A 45 3.97 18.34 16.28
N PRO A 46 3.73 18.30 14.96
CA PRO A 46 4.07 17.16 14.13
C PRO A 46 5.58 16.96 14.00
N ALA A 47 5.99 15.74 13.64
CA ALA A 47 7.31 15.50 13.07
C ALA A 47 7.23 15.60 11.54
N MET A 48 8.20 16.32 10.94
CA MET A 48 8.26 16.46 9.48
C MET A 48 9.70 16.51 8.99
N ILE A 49 9.95 15.90 7.83
CA ILE A 49 11.19 16.03 7.07
C ILE A 49 10.86 16.23 5.59
N VAL A 50 11.67 17.06 4.93
CA VAL A 50 11.70 17.21 3.47
C VAL A 50 13.14 17.06 3.01
N ILE A 51 13.35 16.15 2.05
CA ILE A 51 14.66 15.85 1.48
C ILE A 51 14.62 16.15 -0.02
N ASP A 52 15.63 16.81 -0.55
CA ASP A 52 15.83 16.94 -1.99
C ASP A 52 16.10 15.56 -2.60
N GLY A 53 15.21 15.12 -3.50
CA GLY A 53 15.29 13.79 -4.09
C GLY A 53 16.51 13.58 -4.98
N SER A 54 17.15 14.64 -5.50
CA SER A 54 18.34 14.56 -6.32
C SER A 54 19.63 14.47 -5.49
N THR A 55 19.76 15.34 -4.48
CA THR A 55 21.00 15.51 -3.70
C THR A 55 21.00 14.75 -2.38
N GLY A 56 19.84 14.43 -1.81
CA GLY A 56 19.70 13.87 -0.46
C GLY A 56 19.81 14.91 0.64
N GLN A 57 19.95 16.21 0.29
CA GLN A 57 20.02 17.28 1.27
C GLN A 57 18.68 17.42 2.01
N ILE A 58 18.72 17.54 3.33
CA ILE A 58 17.55 17.88 4.14
C ILE A 58 17.26 19.37 3.94
N ILE A 59 16.11 19.67 3.35
CA ILE A 59 15.64 21.03 3.08
C ILE A 59 14.84 21.58 4.26
N TYR A 60 14.08 20.70 4.94
CA TYR A 60 13.31 21.05 6.12
C TYR A 60 13.27 19.91 7.12
N GLU A 61 13.36 20.27 8.40
CA GLU A 61 13.23 19.30 9.48
C GLU A 61 12.52 19.87 10.72
N LYS A 62 11.66 19.07 11.31
CA LYS A 62 10.97 19.37 12.57
C LYS A 62 10.74 18.08 13.35
N ASN A 63 11.23 18.01 14.59
CA ASN A 63 11.05 16.85 15.46
C ASN A 63 11.44 15.51 14.83
N ILE A 64 12.40 15.50 13.90
CA ILE A 64 12.69 14.33 13.02
C ILE A 64 13.12 13.08 13.77
N PHE A 65 13.67 13.22 15.00
CA PHE A 65 14.09 12.11 15.86
C PHE A 65 13.02 11.67 16.87
N SER A 66 11.85 12.33 16.90
CA SER A 66 10.75 11.96 17.79
C SER A 66 10.08 10.66 17.33
N GLN A 67 9.91 9.71 18.24
CA GLN A 67 9.12 8.51 17.98
C GLN A 67 7.63 8.88 17.82
N ARG A 68 7.04 8.52 16.68
CA ARG A 68 5.64 8.79 16.34
C ARG A 68 4.94 7.52 15.89
N LYS A 69 3.61 7.49 16.04
CA LYS A 69 2.78 6.42 15.46
C LYS A 69 2.74 6.58 13.95
N PRO A 70 3.23 5.59 13.19
CA PRO A 70 3.25 5.69 11.72
C PRO A 70 1.87 5.56 11.10
N ALA A 71 0.94 4.88 11.76
CA ALA A 71 -0.24 4.35 11.12
C ALA A 71 0.16 3.59 9.83
N SER A 72 -0.66 3.64 8.77
CA SER A 72 -0.37 2.88 7.55
C SER A 72 0.84 3.36 6.72
N VAL A 73 1.57 4.40 7.15
CA VAL A 73 2.90 4.70 6.57
C VAL A 73 3.88 3.54 6.83
N MET A 74 3.66 2.73 7.88
CA MET A 74 4.41 1.49 8.13
C MET A 74 4.44 0.55 6.92
N LYS A 75 3.42 0.57 6.06
CA LYS A 75 3.34 -0.25 4.85
C LYS A 75 4.43 0.04 3.81
N VAL A 76 5.14 1.16 3.92
CA VAL A 76 6.33 1.42 3.10
C VAL A 76 7.41 0.38 3.42
N LEU A 77 7.68 0.10 4.71
CA LEU A 77 8.58 -0.97 5.12
C LEU A 77 8.07 -2.35 4.66
N ALA A 78 6.77 -2.63 4.86
CA ALA A 78 6.17 -3.89 4.43
C ALA A 78 6.32 -4.11 2.90
N GLY A 79 6.06 -3.06 2.10
CA GLY A 79 6.23 -3.12 0.65
C GLY A 79 7.69 -3.27 0.23
N ALA A 80 8.60 -2.57 0.88
CA ALA A 80 10.03 -2.66 0.59
C ALA A 80 10.57 -4.07 0.85
N VAL A 81 10.29 -4.69 2.00
CA VAL A 81 10.72 -6.08 2.26
C VAL A 81 10.00 -7.10 1.38
N THR A 82 8.76 -6.81 0.93
CA THR A 82 8.09 -7.65 -0.05
C THR A 82 8.89 -7.73 -1.34
N LEU A 83 9.33 -6.58 -1.88
CA LEU A 83 10.17 -6.52 -3.08
C LEU A 83 11.62 -6.99 -2.85
N GLU A 84 12.09 -6.94 -1.60
CA GLU A 84 13.43 -7.46 -1.25
C GLU A 84 13.50 -8.97 -1.34
N TYR A 85 12.48 -9.68 -0.85
CA TYR A 85 12.54 -11.12 -0.62
C TYR A 85 11.56 -11.96 -1.45
N LEU A 86 10.59 -11.36 -2.14
CA LEU A 86 9.66 -12.07 -3.01
C LEU A 86 9.81 -11.64 -4.47
N ASP A 87 9.73 -12.60 -5.39
CA ASP A 87 9.66 -12.30 -6.81
C ASP A 87 8.32 -11.63 -7.14
N PRO A 88 8.30 -10.39 -7.69
CA PRO A 88 7.08 -9.68 -8.06
C PRO A 88 6.19 -10.43 -9.06
N GLN A 89 6.75 -11.33 -9.87
CA GLN A 89 6.00 -12.10 -10.88
C GLN A 89 5.47 -13.43 -10.32
N SER A 90 5.87 -13.83 -9.12
CA SER A 90 5.40 -15.08 -8.52
C SER A 90 3.93 -15.03 -8.13
N LEU A 91 3.31 -16.22 -8.11
CA LEU A 91 1.92 -16.47 -7.76
C LEU A 91 1.85 -17.40 -6.56
N PHE A 92 0.76 -17.30 -5.81
CA PHE A 92 0.42 -18.28 -4.77
C PHE A 92 -0.64 -19.23 -5.32
N ASN A 93 -0.38 -20.54 -5.21
CA ASN A 93 -1.27 -21.57 -5.71
C ASN A 93 -2.00 -22.29 -4.56
N THR A 94 -3.25 -22.69 -4.80
CA THR A 94 -4.02 -23.56 -3.92
C THR A 94 -4.64 -24.69 -4.73
N ASN A 95 -4.20 -25.92 -4.48
CA ASN A 95 -4.67 -27.14 -5.10
C ASN A 95 -5.54 -27.95 -4.15
N ILE A 96 -6.64 -28.51 -4.67
CA ILE A 96 -7.48 -29.46 -3.96
C ILE A 96 -7.55 -30.74 -4.76
N SER A 97 -7.31 -31.86 -4.13
CA SER A 97 -7.39 -33.20 -4.75
C SER A 97 -8.18 -34.18 -3.87
N ILE A 98 -8.70 -35.24 -4.49
CA ILE A 98 -9.20 -36.43 -3.79
C ILE A 98 -8.03 -37.42 -3.67
N SER A 99 -7.68 -37.81 -2.44
CA SER A 99 -6.60 -38.75 -2.18
C SER A 99 -6.95 -40.16 -2.68
N ALA A 100 -5.92 -40.94 -2.99
CA ALA A 100 -6.06 -42.41 -3.13
C ALA A 100 -6.46 -43.05 -1.79
N GLU A 101 -6.17 -42.44 -0.66
CA GLU A 101 -6.70 -42.81 0.63
C GLU A 101 -8.21 -42.54 0.70
N ALA A 102 -9.00 -43.58 1.03
CA ALA A 102 -10.45 -43.49 1.03
C ALA A 102 -10.97 -42.32 1.89
N LYS A 103 -11.96 -41.58 1.36
CA LYS A 103 -12.66 -40.48 2.05
C LYS A 103 -11.75 -39.37 2.54
N THR A 104 -10.70 -39.05 1.77
CA THR A 104 -9.73 -38.02 2.09
C THR A 104 -9.68 -36.98 1.01
N VAL A 105 -9.86 -35.70 1.39
CA VAL A 105 -9.59 -34.53 0.57
C VAL A 105 -8.25 -33.95 1.01
N VAL A 106 -7.40 -33.60 0.06
CA VAL A 106 -6.10 -32.94 0.31
C VAL A 106 -6.15 -31.53 -0.21
N ILE A 107 -5.70 -30.55 0.59
CA ILE A 107 -5.54 -29.17 0.18
C ILE A 107 -4.07 -28.77 0.36
N GLN A 108 -3.44 -28.40 -0.73
CA GLN A 108 -2.08 -27.85 -0.73
C GLN A 108 -2.14 -26.38 -1.10
N GLY A 109 -1.86 -25.53 -0.14
CA GLY A 109 -1.67 -24.11 -0.38
C GLY A 109 -0.20 -23.73 -0.43
N SER A 110 0.05 -22.50 -0.89
CA SER A 110 1.35 -21.82 -0.74
C SER A 110 1.26 -20.59 0.15
N LEU A 111 0.23 -20.48 0.99
CA LEU A 111 -0.15 -19.30 1.78
C LEU A 111 -0.60 -18.14 0.90
N ASP A 112 -1.53 -18.38 -0.03
CA ASP A 112 -2.16 -17.31 -0.79
C ASP A 112 -2.69 -16.22 0.15
N PRO A 113 -2.16 -14.99 0.08
CA PRO A 113 -2.55 -13.93 1.02
C PRO A 113 -3.93 -13.34 0.72
N TRP A 114 -4.57 -13.70 -0.43
CA TRP A 114 -5.73 -12.94 -0.91
C TRP A 114 -6.87 -13.78 -1.50
N ILE A 115 -7.09 -15.00 -1.00
CA ILE A 115 -8.23 -15.83 -1.42
C ILE A 115 -9.54 -15.06 -1.25
N SER A 116 -10.40 -15.07 -2.29
CA SER A 116 -11.69 -14.37 -2.28
C SER A 116 -12.82 -15.25 -1.77
N LEU A 117 -13.71 -14.68 -0.97
CA LEU A 117 -14.97 -15.31 -0.52
C LEU A 117 -16.12 -15.10 -1.50
N ASP A 118 -15.94 -14.26 -2.51
CA ASP A 118 -16.90 -13.98 -3.57
C ASP A 118 -16.31 -14.38 -4.92
N HIS A 119 -17.05 -15.25 -5.65
CA HIS A 119 -16.58 -15.78 -6.92
C HIS A 119 -16.48 -14.71 -8.02
N ASN A 120 -17.42 -13.76 -8.07
CA ASN A 120 -17.42 -12.72 -9.08
C ASN A 120 -16.27 -11.74 -8.86
N VAL A 121 -16.01 -11.38 -7.60
CA VAL A 121 -14.84 -10.59 -7.21
C VAL A 121 -13.55 -11.33 -7.56
N ALA A 122 -13.49 -12.64 -7.27
CA ALA A 122 -12.33 -13.48 -7.64
C ALA A 122 -12.04 -13.40 -9.14
N ARG A 123 -13.05 -13.65 -9.97
CA ARG A 123 -12.88 -13.60 -11.44
C ARG A 123 -12.47 -12.23 -11.96
N LYS A 124 -13.08 -11.16 -11.43
CA LYS A 124 -12.77 -9.77 -11.83
C LYS A 124 -11.35 -9.36 -11.45
N MET A 125 -10.84 -9.86 -10.35
CA MET A 125 -9.54 -9.48 -9.78
C MET A 125 -8.48 -10.57 -9.90
N HIS A 126 -8.73 -11.61 -10.67
CA HIS A 126 -7.83 -12.75 -10.90
C HIS A 126 -7.36 -13.45 -9.61
N ARG A 127 -8.21 -13.42 -8.57
CA ARG A 127 -7.91 -14.01 -7.26
C ARG A 127 -8.39 -15.45 -7.19
N ALA A 128 -7.76 -16.26 -6.36
CA ALA A 128 -8.28 -17.58 -6.01
C ALA A 128 -9.67 -17.47 -5.40
N SER A 129 -10.59 -18.33 -5.86
CA SER A 129 -12.00 -18.34 -5.43
C SER A 129 -12.30 -19.46 -4.48
N LEU A 130 -12.51 -19.14 -3.21
CA LEU A 130 -12.96 -20.15 -2.22
C LEU A 130 -14.29 -20.80 -2.61
N PRO A 131 -15.32 -20.08 -3.10
CA PRO A 131 -16.55 -20.74 -3.57
C PRO A 131 -16.33 -21.71 -4.72
N TYR A 132 -15.49 -21.37 -5.71
CA TYR A 132 -15.19 -22.28 -6.82
C TYR A 132 -14.52 -23.56 -6.33
N MET A 133 -13.44 -23.43 -5.55
CA MET A 133 -12.76 -24.58 -4.92
C MET A 133 -13.73 -25.40 -4.08
N GLY A 134 -14.55 -24.74 -3.27
CA GLY A 134 -15.51 -25.38 -2.39
C GLY A 134 -16.59 -26.19 -3.12
N PHE A 135 -17.16 -25.65 -4.21
CA PHE A 135 -18.18 -26.35 -5.02
C PHE A 135 -17.59 -27.53 -5.78
N ASN A 136 -16.42 -27.37 -6.39
CA ASN A 136 -15.76 -28.47 -7.10
C ASN A 136 -15.42 -29.63 -6.17
N THR A 137 -14.97 -29.33 -4.95
CA THR A 137 -14.74 -30.35 -3.92
C THR A 137 -16.01 -31.11 -3.58
N LEU A 138 -17.14 -30.40 -3.35
CA LEU A 138 -18.43 -31.05 -3.05
C LEU A 138 -18.88 -31.97 -4.19
N SER A 139 -18.73 -31.54 -5.43
CA SER A 139 -19.06 -32.33 -6.62
C SER A 139 -18.20 -33.58 -6.70
N ALA A 140 -16.89 -33.47 -6.54
CA ALA A 140 -15.96 -34.58 -6.58
C ALA A 140 -16.20 -35.59 -5.45
N VAL A 141 -16.42 -35.11 -4.22
CA VAL A 141 -16.75 -35.96 -3.05
C VAL A 141 -18.04 -36.73 -3.28
N LYS A 142 -19.11 -36.11 -3.79
CA LYS A 142 -20.36 -36.81 -4.12
C LYS A 142 -20.13 -37.87 -5.21
N LYS A 143 -19.40 -37.54 -6.27
CA LYS A 143 -19.09 -38.51 -7.33
C LYS A 143 -18.31 -39.69 -6.79
N ALA A 144 -17.31 -39.46 -5.96
CA ALA A 144 -16.46 -40.52 -5.38
C ALA A 144 -17.16 -41.36 -4.30
N ASN A 145 -18.31 -40.94 -3.72
CA ASN A 145 -18.95 -41.59 -2.57
C ASN A 145 -20.46 -41.80 -2.78
N GLY A 146 -20.89 -42.12 -4.01
CA GLY A 146 -22.28 -42.46 -4.32
C GLY A 146 -23.31 -41.40 -3.89
N GLY A 147 -22.97 -40.12 -4.00
CA GLY A 147 -23.81 -39.00 -3.60
C GLY A 147 -23.68 -38.55 -2.14
N SER A 148 -22.99 -39.30 -1.29
CA SER A 148 -22.85 -39.03 0.14
C SER A 148 -21.69 -38.10 0.44
N LEU A 149 -21.91 -37.16 1.39
CA LEU A 149 -20.91 -36.24 1.93
C LEU A 149 -20.37 -36.66 3.31
N LYS A 150 -20.69 -37.89 3.78
CA LYS A 150 -20.39 -38.34 5.15
C LYS A 150 -18.99 -38.97 5.27
N ASN A 151 -18.42 -38.85 6.46
CA ASN A 151 -17.22 -39.56 6.93
C ASN A 151 -15.93 -39.19 6.15
N TYR A 152 -15.81 -37.95 5.69
CA TYR A 152 -14.60 -37.43 5.07
C TYR A 152 -13.69 -36.78 6.09
N LYS A 153 -12.40 -36.80 5.82
CA LYS A 153 -11.38 -35.98 6.42
C LYS A 153 -10.76 -35.05 5.35
N VAL A 154 -10.26 -33.92 5.81
CA VAL A 154 -9.48 -32.98 5.02
C VAL A 154 -8.10 -32.87 5.66
N VAL A 155 -7.05 -33.19 4.93
CA VAL A 155 -5.68 -32.86 5.29
C VAL A 155 -5.24 -31.63 4.51
N TYR A 156 -4.54 -30.71 5.16
CA TYR A 156 -4.16 -29.48 4.49
C TYR A 156 -2.79 -28.97 4.93
N SER A 157 -2.10 -28.27 4.04
CA SER A 157 -0.85 -27.56 4.31
C SER A 157 -0.87 -26.14 3.77
N ASN A 158 -0.11 -25.24 4.39
CA ASN A 158 0.12 -23.85 3.95
C ASN A 158 -1.16 -23.08 3.59
N LEU A 159 -2.15 -23.10 4.48
CA LEU A 159 -3.33 -22.23 4.43
C LEU A 159 -3.37 -21.34 5.68
N TYR A 160 -3.81 -20.11 5.53
CA TYR A 160 -4.13 -19.28 6.69
C TYR A 160 -5.31 -19.83 7.45
N SER A 161 -5.27 -19.76 8.78
CA SER A 161 -6.34 -20.29 9.66
C SER A 161 -7.71 -19.70 9.34
N GLN A 162 -7.74 -18.41 8.93
CA GLN A 162 -8.98 -17.75 8.51
C GLN A 162 -9.59 -18.40 7.25
N ASP A 163 -8.75 -18.76 6.27
CA ASP A 163 -9.22 -19.37 5.02
C ASP A 163 -9.72 -20.80 5.26
N VAL A 164 -9.07 -21.55 6.16
CA VAL A 164 -9.56 -22.83 6.65
C VAL A 164 -10.91 -22.68 7.35
N ALA A 165 -11.07 -21.68 8.22
CA ALA A 165 -12.34 -21.42 8.91
C ALA A 165 -13.46 -21.04 7.93
N ASN A 166 -13.15 -20.21 6.94
CA ASN A 166 -14.09 -19.81 5.89
C ASN A 166 -14.53 -21.01 5.03
N LEU A 167 -13.60 -21.91 4.66
CA LEU A 167 -13.91 -23.11 3.90
C LEU A 167 -14.76 -24.10 4.71
N LYS A 168 -14.45 -24.30 5.99
CA LYS A 168 -15.29 -25.08 6.92
C LYS A 168 -16.72 -24.53 6.97
N ALA A 169 -16.88 -23.23 7.13
CA ALA A 169 -18.18 -22.57 7.17
C ALA A 169 -18.95 -22.71 5.84
N PHE A 170 -18.25 -22.54 4.71
CA PHE A 170 -18.81 -22.72 3.37
C PHE A 170 -19.37 -24.13 3.15
N TRP A 171 -18.61 -25.16 3.54
CA TRP A 171 -19.01 -26.57 3.39
C TRP A 171 -20.09 -26.98 4.40
N ALA A 172 -20.01 -26.52 5.65
CA ALA A 172 -20.99 -26.84 6.69
C ALA A 172 -22.41 -26.39 6.29
N LYS A 173 -22.55 -25.20 5.68
CA LYS A 173 -23.82 -24.69 5.12
C LYS A 173 -24.40 -25.58 4.01
N ARG A 174 -23.58 -26.47 3.41
CA ARG A 174 -23.97 -27.38 2.32
C ARG A 174 -23.99 -28.86 2.72
N GLY A 175 -23.99 -29.12 4.03
CA GLY A 175 -24.07 -30.47 4.59
C GLY A 175 -22.77 -31.29 4.59
N PHE A 176 -21.63 -30.67 4.18
CA PHE A 176 -20.33 -31.30 4.23
C PHE A 176 -19.56 -30.84 5.48
N LYS A 177 -19.36 -31.75 6.43
CA LYS A 177 -18.72 -31.46 7.72
C LYS A 177 -17.54 -32.41 7.97
N PRO A 178 -16.48 -32.36 7.16
CA PRO A 178 -15.30 -33.21 7.35
C PRO A 178 -14.50 -32.78 8.59
N THR A 179 -13.70 -33.69 9.12
CA THR A 179 -12.64 -33.37 10.07
C THR A 179 -11.48 -32.70 9.34
N PHE A 180 -10.78 -31.74 9.98
CA PHE A 180 -9.63 -31.07 9.39
C PHE A 180 -8.36 -31.34 10.18
N LYS A 181 -7.28 -31.66 9.47
CA LYS A 181 -5.96 -31.92 10.06
C LYS A 181 -4.90 -31.13 9.28
N ALA A 182 -4.20 -30.21 9.95
CA ALA A 182 -3.00 -29.59 9.40
C ALA A 182 -1.88 -30.63 9.36
N VAL A 183 -1.13 -30.63 8.26
CA VAL A 183 0.03 -31.52 8.03
C VAL A 183 1.18 -30.72 7.40
N SER A 184 2.38 -31.30 7.34
CA SER A 184 3.48 -30.67 6.60
C SER A 184 3.23 -30.70 5.09
N SER A 185 3.98 -29.89 4.32
CA SER A 185 3.87 -29.86 2.86
C SER A 185 4.17 -31.21 2.23
N GLU A 186 5.17 -31.93 2.75
CA GLU A 186 5.59 -33.24 2.28
C GLU A 186 4.48 -34.28 2.47
N VAL A 187 3.83 -34.28 3.64
CA VAL A 187 2.71 -35.19 3.93
C VAL A 187 1.50 -34.89 3.05
N ALA A 188 1.18 -33.61 2.83
CA ALA A 188 0.10 -33.20 1.93
C ALA A 188 0.42 -33.61 0.47
N TYR A 189 1.66 -33.40 0.04
CA TYR A 189 2.13 -33.81 -1.29
C TYR A 189 2.03 -35.31 -1.51
N ALA A 190 2.49 -36.12 -0.56
CA ALA A 190 2.40 -37.58 -0.64
C ALA A 190 0.96 -38.11 -0.62
N ALA A 191 0.04 -37.38 0.01
CA ALA A 191 -1.36 -37.79 0.11
C ALA A 191 -2.24 -37.32 -1.07
N GLN A 192 -1.73 -36.48 -1.99
CA GLN A 192 -2.51 -35.97 -3.12
C GLN A 192 -2.90 -37.08 -4.10
N GLY A 193 -4.02 -36.89 -4.75
CA GLY A 193 -4.52 -37.80 -5.78
C GLY A 193 -5.13 -37.00 -6.94
N ASP A 194 -6.31 -37.36 -7.41
CA ASP A 194 -6.97 -36.72 -8.54
C ASP A 194 -7.26 -35.25 -8.25
N LEU A 195 -6.70 -34.35 -9.08
CA LEU A 195 -6.89 -32.92 -8.96
C LEU A 195 -8.37 -32.53 -9.19
N VAL A 196 -8.93 -31.78 -8.26
CA VAL A 196 -10.32 -31.33 -8.27
C VAL A 196 -10.45 -29.86 -8.59
N ALA A 197 -9.55 -29.06 -8.03
CA ALA A 197 -9.49 -27.63 -8.26
C ALA A 197 -8.05 -27.13 -8.10
N SER A 198 -7.68 -26.17 -8.94
CA SER A 198 -6.43 -25.41 -8.85
C SER A 198 -6.76 -23.94 -9.07
N GLU A 199 -6.37 -23.11 -8.14
CA GLU A 199 -6.58 -21.65 -8.21
C GLU A 199 -5.28 -20.94 -7.86
N ASN A 200 -5.01 -19.86 -8.59
CA ASN A 200 -3.86 -18.98 -8.36
C ASN A 200 -4.31 -17.63 -7.80
N SER A 201 -3.45 -17.02 -7.02
CA SER A 201 -3.56 -15.60 -6.67
C SER A 201 -3.21 -14.72 -7.88
N PRO A 202 -3.45 -13.40 -7.83
CA PRO A 202 -2.70 -12.43 -8.62
C PRO A 202 -1.20 -12.54 -8.32
N THR A 203 -0.38 -11.89 -9.14
CA THR A 203 1.07 -11.77 -8.88
C THR A 203 1.34 -11.01 -7.58
N VAL A 204 2.51 -11.24 -6.98
CA VAL A 204 2.97 -10.45 -5.81
C VAL A 204 2.93 -8.95 -6.14
N ALA A 205 3.29 -8.56 -7.37
CA ALA A 205 3.21 -7.17 -7.83
C ALA A 205 1.79 -6.60 -7.75
N GLU A 206 0.79 -7.31 -8.26
CA GLU A 206 -0.61 -6.88 -8.22
C GLU A 206 -1.18 -6.82 -6.78
N ILE A 207 -0.77 -7.76 -5.93
CA ILE A 207 -1.17 -7.77 -4.52
C ILE A 207 -0.53 -6.60 -3.77
N LEU A 208 0.75 -6.31 -4.03
CA LEU A 208 1.47 -5.15 -3.48
C LEU A 208 0.82 -3.84 -3.92
N ASP A 209 0.51 -3.70 -5.20
CA ASP A 209 -0.16 -2.52 -5.75
C ASP A 209 -1.49 -2.26 -5.04
N TRP A 210 -2.34 -3.27 -4.93
CA TRP A 210 -3.60 -3.16 -4.18
C TRP A 210 -3.38 -2.78 -2.72
N MET A 211 -2.43 -3.43 -2.05
CA MET A 211 -2.08 -3.17 -0.65
C MET A 211 -1.68 -1.71 -0.42
N MET A 212 -0.86 -1.16 -1.31
CA MET A 212 -0.39 0.23 -1.21
C MET A 212 -1.47 1.23 -1.55
N LEU A 213 -2.18 0.99 -2.66
CA LEU A 213 -3.22 1.88 -3.21
C LEU A 213 -4.41 2.03 -2.26
N TRP A 214 -4.91 0.93 -1.70
CA TRP A 214 -6.08 0.88 -0.83
C TRP A 214 -5.76 0.73 0.65
N SER A 215 -4.48 0.60 0.97
CA SER A 215 -4.00 0.51 2.36
C SER A 215 -4.51 -0.72 3.12
N ASP A 216 -4.55 -1.89 2.45
CA ASP A 216 -5.04 -3.13 3.04
C ASP A 216 -4.10 -3.62 4.16
N ASN A 217 -4.65 -3.77 5.37
CA ASN A 217 -3.88 -4.18 6.54
C ASN A 217 -3.53 -5.67 6.51
N VAL A 218 -4.47 -6.51 6.09
CA VAL A 218 -4.28 -7.96 6.07
C VAL A 218 -3.21 -8.34 5.07
N LEU A 219 -3.24 -7.73 3.88
CA LEU A 219 -2.22 -7.96 2.86
C LEU A 219 -0.85 -7.50 3.33
N ALA A 220 -0.75 -6.34 4.00
CA ALA A 220 0.53 -5.85 4.52
C ALA A 220 1.15 -6.81 5.53
N ASP A 221 0.37 -7.29 6.48
CA ASP A 221 0.85 -8.24 7.49
C ASP A 221 1.21 -9.60 6.87
N ARG A 222 0.41 -10.09 5.91
CA ARG A 222 0.65 -11.38 5.22
C ARG A 222 1.86 -11.30 4.29
N LEU A 223 2.00 -10.25 3.46
CA LEU A 223 3.15 -10.10 2.56
C LEU A 223 4.46 -9.94 3.32
N ALA A 224 4.49 -9.11 4.38
CA ALA A 224 5.68 -8.98 5.21
C ALA A 224 6.07 -10.30 5.90
N ALA A 225 5.08 -11.07 6.37
CA ALA A 225 5.34 -12.39 6.95
C ALA A 225 5.85 -13.40 5.91
N LEU A 226 5.31 -13.38 4.68
CA LEU A 226 5.80 -14.21 3.56
C LEU A 226 7.23 -13.82 3.17
N ALA A 227 7.53 -12.53 3.10
CA ALA A 227 8.89 -12.02 2.89
C ALA A 227 9.85 -12.50 3.99
N SER A 228 9.40 -12.47 5.26
CA SER A 228 10.17 -12.99 6.39
C SER A 228 10.51 -14.47 6.23
N ARG A 229 9.52 -15.28 5.81
CA ARG A 229 9.75 -16.72 5.53
C ARG A 229 10.70 -16.93 4.36
N ALA A 230 10.57 -16.16 3.29
CA ALA A 230 11.47 -16.24 2.14
C ALA A 230 12.91 -15.88 2.50
N ALA A 231 13.11 -14.96 3.46
CA ALA A 231 14.40 -14.61 4.04
C ALA A 231 14.94 -15.65 5.04
N GLY A 232 14.24 -16.78 5.28
CA GLY A 232 14.64 -17.84 6.21
C GLY A 232 14.25 -17.60 7.68
N TYR A 233 13.41 -16.59 7.96
CA TYR A 233 12.92 -16.31 9.32
C TYR A 233 11.51 -16.83 9.56
N SER A 234 11.02 -16.67 10.79
CA SER A 234 9.68 -17.13 11.17
C SER A 234 8.56 -16.30 10.53
N LEU A 235 7.46 -16.99 10.20
CA LEU A 235 6.23 -16.41 9.63
C LEU A 235 5.41 -15.67 10.72
N ASN A 236 6.05 -14.77 11.44
CA ASN A 236 5.43 -14.00 12.53
C ASN A 236 6.08 -12.62 12.68
N ILE A 237 5.57 -11.82 13.63
CA ILE A 237 6.02 -10.45 13.80
C ILE A 237 7.51 -10.33 14.19
N LYS A 238 8.07 -11.32 14.87
CA LYS A 238 9.51 -11.33 15.19
C LYS A 238 10.36 -11.43 13.92
N GLY A 239 10.00 -12.34 13.02
CA GLY A 239 10.68 -12.46 11.73
C GLY A 239 10.51 -11.20 10.88
N VAL A 240 9.30 -10.61 10.88
CA VAL A 240 9.05 -9.33 10.18
C VAL A 240 9.91 -8.21 10.75
N GLU A 241 10.01 -8.08 12.08
CA GLU A 241 10.89 -7.09 12.70
C GLU A 241 12.34 -7.31 12.28
N THR A 242 12.82 -8.56 12.25
CA THR A 242 14.18 -8.88 11.82
C THR A 242 14.44 -8.39 10.40
N ILE A 243 13.58 -8.70 9.43
CA ILE A 243 13.81 -8.28 8.04
C ILE A 243 13.66 -6.76 7.85
N PHE A 244 12.81 -6.08 8.63
CA PHE A 244 12.74 -4.61 8.62
C PHE A 244 14.08 -4.00 9.05
N ARG A 245 14.65 -4.51 10.16
CA ARG A 245 15.96 -4.04 10.66
C ARG A 245 17.09 -4.40 9.69
N THR A 246 17.06 -5.59 9.09
CA THR A 246 18.04 -5.99 8.07
C THR A 246 18.00 -5.05 6.86
N LEU A 247 16.82 -4.71 6.35
CA LEU A 247 16.68 -3.76 5.24
C LEU A 247 17.21 -2.37 5.62
N LEU A 248 16.88 -1.88 6.81
CA LEU A 248 17.35 -0.57 7.29
C LEU A 248 18.86 -0.55 7.47
N ALA A 249 19.45 -1.63 7.98
CA ALA A 249 20.89 -1.76 8.11
C ALA A 249 21.61 -1.80 6.75
N GLN A 250 21.04 -2.46 5.72
CA GLN A 250 21.56 -2.45 4.36
C GLN A 250 21.63 -1.03 3.77
N PHE A 251 20.69 -0.18 4.15
CA PHE A 251 20.65 1.23 3.75
C PHE A 251 21.39 2.16 4.73
N GLU A 252 22.04 1.64 5.76
CA GLU A 252 22.73 2.42 6.80
C GLU A 252 21.80 3.42 7.52
N ILE A 253 20.54 3.02 7.74
CA ILE A 253 19.52 3.84 8.42
C ILE A 253 19.43 3.46 9.89
N ASP A 254 19.51 4.46 10.78
CA ASP A 254 19.34 4.25 12.23
C ASP A 254 17.92 3.75 12.57
N ASP A 255 17.84 2.54 13.05
CA ASP A 255 16.62 1.85 13.46
C ASP A 255 16.42 1.79 15.00
N SER A 256 17.28 2.45 15.78
CA SER A 256 17.30 2.40 17.25
C SER A 256 15.96 2.81 17.89
N LYS A 257 15.18 3.64 17.20
CA LYS A 257 13.86 4.12 17.62
C LYS A 257 12.69 3.41 16.93
N LEU A 258 12.95 2.35 16.15
CA LEU A 258 11.91 1.55 15.51
C LEU A 258 11.26 0.61 16.54
N VAL A 259 9.92 0.60 16.58
CA VAL A 259 9.14 -0.41 17.31
C VAL A 259 8.14 -1.03 16.33
N VAL A 260 8.20 -2.35 16.17
CA VAL A 260 7.37 -3.12 15.26
C VAL A 260 6.39 -3.99 16.04
N ALA A 261 5.11 -3.69 15.96
CA ALA A 261 4.04 -4.47 16.57
C ALA A 261 3.15 -5.18 15.52
N ASP A 262 3.08 -4.64 14.31
CA ASP A 262 2.55 -5.24 13.09
C ASP A 262 3.20 -4.57 11.87
N ALA A 263 3.03 -5.15 10.68
CA ALA A 263 3.57 -4.59 9.44
C ALA A 263 2.62 -3.59 8.78
N SER A 264 1.35 -3.61 9.14
CA SER A 264 0.29 -2.78 8.58
C SER A 264 0.25 -1.35 9.14
N GLY A 265 0.79 -1.14 10.34
CA GLY A 265 0.69 0.11 11.09
C GLY A 265 -0.63 0.29 11.84
N LEU A 266 -1.47 -0.77 11.94
CA LEU A 266 -2.74 -0.73 12.65
C LEU A 266 -2.54 -0.62 14.18
N SER A 267 -1.51 -1.26 14.70
CA SER A 267 -1.17 -1.22 16.12
C SER A 267 -0.72 0.17 16.55
N LYS A 268 -1.33 0.68 17.61
CA LYS A 268 -0.91 1.93 18.25
C LYS A 268 0.45 1.84 18.95
N LYS A 269 1.03 0.63 19.04
CA LYS A 269 2.36 0.39 19.64
C LYS A 269 3.51 0.63 18.66
N ASN A 270 3.26 0.59 17.34
CA ASN A 270 4.29 0.90 16.35
C ASN A 270 4.89 2.29 16.57
N ARG A 271 6.21 2.42 16.39
CA ARG A 271 6.93 3.70 16.43
C ARG A 271 7.94 3.76 15.31
N ILE A 272 7.98 4.92 14.66
CA ILE A 272 9.05 5.32 13.73
C ILE A 272 9.44 6.77 13.97
N THR A 273 10.52 7.20 13.36
CA THR A 273 10.89 8.61 13.28
C THR A 273 10.67 9.14 11.87
N ALA A 274 10.46 10.44 11.72
CA ALA A 274 10.35 11.06 10.40
C ALA A 274 11.68 10.92 9.62
N LYS A 275 12.82 10.99 10.33
CA LYS A 275 14.14 10.76 9.75
C LYS A 275 14.27 9.38 9.13
N LEU A 276 14.00 8.31 9.90
CA LEU A 276 14.07 6.92 9.41
C LEU A 276 13.25 6.74 8.13
N MET A 277 11.99 7.19 8.14
CA MET A 277 11.09 7.00 6.99
C MET A 277 11.50 7.88 5.80
N GLY A 278 11.99 9.09 6.03
CA GLY A 278 12.49 9.96 4.96
C GLY A 278 13.72 9.41 4.29
N GLU A 279 14.70 8.94 5.06
CA GLU A 279 15.91 8.29 4.54
C GLU A 279 15.57 7.01 3.77
N LEU A 280 14.65 6.19 4.30
CA LEU A 280 14.21 4.99 3.62
C LEU A 280 13.58 5.32 2.26
N LEU A 281 12.62 6.24 2.20
CA LEU A 281 11.99 6.66 0.94
C LEU A 281 13.03 7.20 -0.06
N TYR A 282 13.99 8.02 0.42
CA TYR A 282 15.06 8.52 -0.43
C TYR A 282 15.91 7.41 -1.04
N LYS A 283 16.33 6.43 -0.23
CA LYS A 283 17.15 5.30 -0.69
C LYS A 283 16.35 4.39 -1.64
N LEU A 284 15.09 4.03 -1.28
CA LEU A 284 14.22 3.22 -2.13
C LEU A 284 14.01 3.85 -3.53
N ARG A 285 13.91 5.19 -3.61
CA ARG A 285 13.70 5.91 -4.88
C ARG A 285 14.90 5.82 -5.83
N LYS A 286 16.08 5.56 -5.30
CA LYS A 286 17.33 5.45 -6.09
C LYS A 286 17.54 4.07 -6.70
N GLU A 287 16.84 3.04 -6.25
CA GLU A 287 17.02 1.68 -6.69
C GLU A 287 15.84 1.20 -7.55
N GLU A 288 16.12 0.75 -8.77
CA GLU A 288 15.13 0.24 -9.73
C GLU A 288 14.29 -0.92 -9.15
N LYS A 289 14.89 -1.74 -8.30
CA LYS A 289 14.23 -2.84 -7.60
C LYS A 289 12.94 -2.42 -6.88
N TYR A 290 12.88 -1.17 -6.39
CA TYR A 290 11.73 -0.64 -5.67
C TYR A 290 10.83 0.29 -6.50
N ALA A 291 11.06 0.40 -7.81
CA ALA A 291 10.26 1.24 -8.70
C ALA A 291 8.77 0.89 -8.62
N LEU A 292 8.45 -0.40 -8.47
CA LEU A 292 7.06 -0.86 -8.29
C LEU A 292 6.42 -0.25 -7.04
N LEU A 293 7.15 -0.17 -5.91
CA LEU A 293 6.62 0.43 -4.67
C LEU A 293 6.28 1.92 -4.87
N TYR A 294 7.15 2.67 -5.54
CA TYR A 294 6.88 4.07 -5.91
C TYR A 294 5.62 4.18 -6.76
N ASN A 295 5.48 3.34 -7.80
CA ASN A 295 4.37 3.38 -8.74
C ASN A 295 3.03 2.99 -8.08
N SER A 296 3.06 2.13 -7.07
CA SER A 296 1.88 1.67 -6.30
C SER A 296 1.38 2.68 -5.26
N LEU A 297 2.08 3.79 -5.03
CA LEU A 297 1.62 4.81 -4.10
C LEU A 297 0.40 5.56 -4.65
N PRO A 298 -0.63 5.84 -3.83
CA PRO A 298 -1.72 6.73 -4.18
C PRO A 298 -1.25 8.10 -4.67
N VAL A 299 -1.98 8.66 -5.63
CA VAL A 299 -1.70 9.98 -6.21
C VAL A 299 -2.76 10.99 -5.77
N GLY A 300 -2.34 12.14 -5.32
CA GLY A 300 -3.19 13.23 -4.83
C GLY A 300 -4.22 13.68 -5.86
N GLY A 301 -5.51 13.65 -5.48
CA GLY A 301 -6.64 14.00 -6.36
C GLY A 301 -6.92 13.03 -7.49
N VAL A 302 -6.19 11.86 -7.57
CA VAL A 302 -6.26 10.95 -8.72
C VAL A 302 -6.61 9.53 -8.32
N SER A 303 -5.89 8.92 -7.33
CA SER A 303 -6.03 7.49 -7.10
C SER A 303 -5.99 7.08 -5.62
N GLY A 304 -6.53 5.88 -5.36
CA GLY A 304 -6.48 5.19 -4.09
C GLY A 304 -6.94 6.04 -2.91
N THR A 305 -6.25 5.94 -1.79
CA THR A 305 -6.61 6.68 -0.56
C THR A 305 -6.37 8.19 -0.64
N LEU A 306 -5.78 8.70 -1.73
CA LEU A 306 -5.59 10.13 -2.01
C LEU A 306 -6.54 10.68 -3.08
N GLN A 307 -7.43 9.87 -3.67
CA GLN A 307 -8.29 10.28 -4.79
C GLN A 307 -9.15 11.53 -4.50
N ASN A 308 -9.53 11.75 -3.24
CA ASN A 308 -10.34 12.90 -2.80
C ASN A 308 -9.52 13.93 -1.97
N ARG A 309 -8.18 13.85 -2.00
CA ARG A 309 -7.29 14.77 -1.31
C ARG A 309 -6.73 15.81 -2.29
N PHE A 310 -6.30 16.95 -1.80
CA PHE A 310 -5.72 18.06 -2.55
C PHE A 310 -6.71 18.85 -3.41
N ILE A 311 -7.77 18.29 -3.95
CA ILE A 311 -8.70 18.89 -4.92
C ILE A 311 -9.15 20.30 -4.51
N THR A 312 -9.51 20.50 -3.25
CA THR A 312 -9.98 21.81 -2.72
C THR A 312 -8.98 22.46 -1.77
N THR A 313 -8.06 21.69 -1.20
CA THR A 313 -7.12 22.16 -0.18
C THR A 313 -5.81 22.68 -0.76
N ALA A 314 -5.38 22.11 -1.90
CA ALA A 314 -4.17 22.47 -2.63
C ALA A 314 -4.30 22.01 -4.10
N PRO A 315 -5.14 22.68 -4.92
CA PRO A 315 -5.41 22.26 -6.31
C PRO A 315 -4.15 22.16 -7.18
N SER A 316 -3.15 23.00 -6.94
CA SER A 316 -1.85 22.99 -7.63
C SER A 316 -1.07 21.67 -7.41
N ALA A 317 -1.35 20.94 -6.35
CA ALA A 317 -0.68 19.68 -6.03
C ALA A 317 -1.39 18.43 -6.56
N VAL A 318 -2.54 18.58 -7.22
CA VAL A 318 -3.27 17.46 -7.84
C VAL A 318 -2.40 16.79 -8.91
N GLY A 319 -2.23 15.47 -8.82
CA GLY A 319 -1.37 14.71 -9.71
C GLY A 319 0.13 14.75 -9.35
N LEU A 320 0.58 15.67 -8.50
CA LEU A 320 1.99 15.91 -8.20
C LEU A 320 2.46 15.28 -6.86
N VAL A 321 1.54 14.87 -6.00
CA VAL A 321 1.86 14.19 -4.74
C VAL A 321 1.58 12.71 -4.86
N ARG A 322 2.59 11.89 -4.63
CA ARG A 322 2.53 10.43 -4.65
C ARG A 322 2.93 9.91 -3.28
N ALA A 323 1.97 9.42 -2.48
CA ALA A 323 2.26 9.16 -1.06
C ALA A 323 1.39 8.09 -0.41
N LYS A 324 1.94 7.43 0.60
CA LYS A 324 1.20 6.54 1.50
C LYS A 324 0.53 7.36 2.60
N THR A 325 -0.78 7.21 2.71
CA THR A 325 -1.57 7.77 3.82
C THR A 325 -1.49 6.89 5.06
N GLY A 326 -1.58 7.51 6.23
CA GLY A 326 -1.81 6.79 7.48
C GLY A 326 -2.85 7.49 8.36
N THR A 327 -3.69 6.69 9.01
CA THR A 327 -4.77 7.19 9.87
C THR A 327 -5.03 6.23 11.02
N LEU A 328 -4.99 6.77 12.24
CA LEU A 328 -5.58 6.15 13.44
C LEU A 328 -6.38 7.23 14.18
N ASN A 329 -7.14 6.85 15.20
CA ASN A 329 -7.81 7.85 16.03
C ASN A 329 -6.77 8.74 16.73
N GLY A 330 -6.80 10.03 16.42
CA GLY A 330 -5.80 11.00 16.90
C GLY A 330 -4.48 11.01 16.10
N THR A 331 -4.45 10.39 14.90
CA THR A 331 -3.23 10.31 14.08
C THR A 331 -3.54 10.53 12.61
N ALA A 332 -2.83 11.48 11.99
CA ALA A 332 -2.83 11.72 10.55
C ALA A 332 -1.38 11.76 10.05
N THR A 333 -1.02 10.85 9.15
CA THR A 333 0.34 10.76 8.61
C THR A 333 0.31 10.68 7.09
N LEU A 334 1.36 11.17 6.45
CA LEU A 334 1.55 11.13 5.01
C LEU A 334 3.05 11.07 4.72
N ALA A 335 3.47 10.15 3.86
CA ALA A 335 4.88 9.99 3.51
C ALA A 335 5.02 9.55 2.05
N GLY A 336 5.93 10.15 1.32
CA GLY A 336 6.14 9.87 -0.10
C GLY A 336 6.90 10.97 -0.80
N TYR A 337 6.41 11.34 -1.98
CA TYR A 337 7.10 12.20 -2.93
C TYR A 337 6.20 13.32 -3.41
N VAL A 338 6.79 14.48 -3.67
CA VAL A 338 6.10 15.62 -4.28
C VAL A 338 6.96 16.19 -5.40
N GLN A 339 6.38 16.24 -6.60
CA GLN A 339 7.00 16.86 -7.75
C GLN A 339 7.00 18.39 -7.58
N SER A 340 8.13 19.01 -7.80
CA SER A 340 8.32 20.45 -7.90
C SER A 340 8.82 20.83 -9.30
N THR A 341 9.02 22.12 -9.59
CA THR A 341 9.32 22.61 -10.93
C THR A 341 10.49 21.92 -11.62
N ASP A 342 11.59 21.70 -10.89
CA ASP A 342 12.84 21.14 -11.43
C ASP A 342 13.31 19.88 -10.70
N ARG A 343 12.56 19.43 -9.67
CA ARG A 343 12.97 18.33 -8.80
C ARG A 343 11.80 17.61 -8.15
N GLU A 344 12.10 16.47 -7.57
CA GLU A 344 11.19 15.75 -6.69
C GLU A 344 11.71 15.86 -5.25
N TYR A 345 10.82 16.14 -4.30
CA TYR A 345 11.15 16.09 -2.88
C TYR A 345 10.60 14.79 -2.28
N VAL A 346 11.36 14.17 -1.40
CA VAL A 346 10.87 13.18 -0.44
C VAL A 346 10.31 13.93 0.76
N PHE A 347 9.15 13.52 1.25
CA PHE A 347 8.59 14.10 2.47
C PHE A 347 7.99 13.07 3.40
N VAL A 348 8.01 13.36 4.69
CA VAL A 348 7.31 12.59 5.74
C VAL A 348 6.68 13.57 6.72
N THR A 349 5.38 13.41 6.98
CA THR A 349 4.67 14.15 8.03
C THR A 349 3.98 13.17 8.96
N LEU A 350 4.29 13.23 10.25
CA LEU A 350 3.74 12.38 11.30
C LEU A 350 3.09 13.26 12.39
N ALA A 351 1.77 13.44 12.33
CA ALA A 351 0.96 14.11 13.36
C ALA A 351 0.16 13.05 14.13
N ASP A 352 0.62 12.66 15.31
CA ASP A 352 0.11 11.52 16.06
C ASP A 352 -0.49 11.87 17.44
N ASP A 353 -0.68 13.14 17.68
CA ASP A 353 -1.30 13.68 18.89
C ASP A 353 -2.37 14.75 18.56
N ILE A 354 -3.06 14.58 17.46
CA ILE A 354 -4.17 15.47 17.07
C ILE A 354 -5.43 15.14 17.85
N ALA A 355 -6.36 16.09 17.93
CA ALA A 355 -7.66 15.85 18.54
C ALA A 355 -8.38 14.65 17.89
N LYS A 356 -9.15 13.92 18.68
CA LYS A 356 -9.88 12.73 18.21
C LYS A 356 -11.09 13.12 17.35
N GLY A 357 -11.50 12.20 16.47
CA GLY A 357 -12.68 12.32 15.64
C GLY A 357 -12.42 12.78 14.20
N ASN A 358 -13.39 12.52 13.32
CA ASN A 358 -13.25 12.74 11.88
C ASN A 358 -13.04 14.20 11.49
N ALA A 359 -13.67 15.15 12.21
CA ALA A 359 -13.51 16.57 11.92
C ALA A 359 -12.06 17.03 12.16
N ALA A 360 -11.45 16.61 13.28
CA ALA A 360 -10.05 16.93 13.58
C ALA A 360 -9.09 16.27 12.57
N LEU A 361 -9.33 14.99 12.23
CA LEU A 361 -8.58 14.28 11.20
C LEU A 361 -8.63 15.00 9.83
N ASN A 362 -9.81 15.45 9.41
CA ASN A 362 -9.96 16.15 8.13
C ASN A 362 -9.27 17.52 8.14
N LYS A 363 -9.33 18.26 9.26
CA LYS A 363 -8.58 19.51 9.43
C LYS A 363 -7.07 19.28 9.36
N ALA A 364 -6.56 18.23 10.02
CA ALA A 364 -5.14 17.89 9.97
C ALA A 364 -4.70 17.47 8.55
N ARG A 365 -5.48 16.66 7.85
CA ARG A 365 -5.22 16.28 6.46
C ARG A 365 -5.17 17.52 5.55
N ALA A 366 -6.15 18.42 5.67
CA ALA A 366 -6.19 19.65 4.89
C ALA A 366 -4.99 20.57 5.20
N ALA A 367 -4.49 20.59 6.43
CA ALA A 367 -3.29 21.32 6.79
C ALA A 367 -2.04 20.72 6.11
N ILE A 368 -1.89 19.39 6.15
CA ILE A 368 -0.80 18.69 5.44
C ILE A 368 -0.86 18.96 3.93
N ASP A 369 -2.05 18.90 3.32
CA ASP A 369 -2.23 19.18 1.89
C ASP A 369 -1.78 20.58 1.52
N ARG A 370 -2.13 21.60 2.33
CA ARG A 370 -1.72 22.99 2.10
C ARG A 370 -0.22 23.19 2.22
N VAL A 371 0.43 22.52 3.19
CA VAL A 371 1.90 22.56 3.32
C VAL A 371 2.57 22.03 2.06
N LEU A 372 2.14 20.84 1.58
CA LEU A 372 2.71 20.23 0.38
C LEU A 372 2.37 21.02 -0.90
N GLY A 373 1.18 21.63 -0.96
CA GLY A 373 0.79 22.50 -2.07
C GLY A 373 1.71 23.70 -2.28
N ARG A 374 2.50 24.11 -1.26
CA ARG A 374 3.46 25.22 -1.39
C ARG A 374 4.74 24.85 -2.16
N ILE A 375 5.06 23.55 -2.25
CA ILE A 375 6.24 23.05 -2.94
C ILE A 375 5.91 22.25 -4.20
N ALA A 376 4.63 21.92 -4.41
CA ALA A 376 4.17 21.17 -5.57
C ALA A 376 4.08 22.07 -6.80
N ALA A 377 4.78 21.70 -7.87
CA ALA A 377 4.68 22.34 -9.17
C ALA A 377 5.00 21.33 -10.28
N PRO A 378 4.40 21.45 -11.49
CA PRO A 378 4.72 20.57 -12.60
C PRO A 378 6.17 20.79 -13.05
N ASN A 379 6.85 19.70 -13.40
CA ASN A 379 8.17 19.76 -14.04
C ASN A 379 7.96 20.06 -15.53
N ILE A 380 8.20 21.32 -15.90
CA ILE A 380 8.12 21.78 -17.30
C ILE A 380 9.55 21.82 -17.83
N PRO A 381 9.91 20.97 -18.83
CA PRO A 381 11.23 21.01 -19.44
C PRO A 381 11.54 22.42 -20.00
N ALA A 382 12.76 22.89 -19.81
CA ALA A 382 13.18 24.24 -20.24
C ALA A 382 12.99 24.49 -21.75
N GLU A 383 12.99 23.45 -22.57
CA GLU A 383 12.77 23.50 -24.02
C GLU A 383 11.33 23.91 -24.42
N ILE A 384 10.37 23.86 -23.50
CA ILE A 384 8.95 24.19 -23.74
C ILE A 384 8.61 25.59 -23.27
N ILE A 385 9.54 26.29 -22.60
CA ILE A 385 9.33 27.68 -22.18
C ILE A 385 9.64 28.57 -23.37
N PRO A 386 8.65 29.21 -24.03
CA PRO A 386 8.92 30.15 -25.11
C PRO A 386 9.82 31.27 -24.56
N ALA A 387 10.88 31.57 -25.29
CA ALA A 387 11.70 32.75 -24.97
C ALA A 387 10.78 34.00 -24.93
N ALA A 388 10.83 34.74 -23.82
CA ALA A 388 10.02 35.95 -23.59
C ALA A 388 10.44 37.06 -24.51
#